data_668dc293b2fdc02777ed4bc2d333b962
#
_entry.id   668dc293b2fdc02777ed4bc2d333b962
#
_cell.length_a   1.000
_cell.length_b   1.000
_cell.length_c   1.000
_cell.angle_alpha   90.00
_cell.angle_beta   90.00
_cell.angle_gamma   90.00
#
_symmetry.space_group_name_H-M   'P 1'
#
loop_
_entity.id
_entity.type
_entity.pdbx_description
1 polymer ?
#
loop_
_entity_poly.entity_id
_entity_poly.type
_entity_poly.pdbx_seq_one_letter_code
_entity_poly.pdbx_strand_id
1 'polypeptide(L)'
;MIAKKLKPRGTDDWGDGSFGAPRGGHTHRGIDYCADPGDEIMAPIAGSVTKLGYPYAPKPGDKTTYRYVEITDYAGRRHRVFYCEPVVELGQHVTLNTVIGLAQDIAGKYHREDRGPMKNHCHYEILDLEGKPVNPTA
;
A
#
# COMPACT_ATOMS: atom_id res chain seq x y z
N MET A 1 7.07 8.46 -6.95
CA MET A 1 7.53 7.79 -5.72
C MET A 1 6.53 8.07 -4.62
N ILE A 2 6.11 7.05 -3.92
CA ILE A 2 5.02 7.14 -2.94
C ILE A 2 5.32 8.06 -1.78
N ALA A 3 6.57 8.08 -1.34
CA ALA A 3 7.06 9.04 -0.37
C ALA A 3 8.56 9.11 -0.49
N LYS A 4 9.12 10.31 -0.44
CA LYS A 4 10.58 10.51 -0.56
C LYS A 4 11.37 9.85 0.55
N LYS A 5 10.72 9.60 1.71
CA LYS A 5 11.36 9.04 2.90
C LYS A 5 11.24 7.53 3.02
N LEU A 6 10.35 6.90 2.24
CA LEU A 6 10.12 5.48 2.35
C LEU A 6 11.11 4.70 1.49
N LYS A 7 11.63 3.62 2.04
CA LYS A 7 12.55 2.73 1.36
C LYS A 7 11.82 1.46 0.92
N PRO A 8 12.18 0.86 -0.23
CA PRO A 8 11.65 -0.45 -0.59
C PRO A 8 11.89 -1.46 0.53
N ARG A 9 10.90 -2.33 0.77
CA ARG A 9 10.99 -3.35 1.81
C ARG A 9 12.16 -4.31 1.58
N GLY A 10 12.43 -4.66 0.31
CA GLY A 10 13.39 -5.69 -0.01
C GLY A 10 12.91 -7.06 0.44
N THR A 11 13.83 -7.91 0.91
CA THR A 11 13.55 -9.28 1.32
C THR A 11 13.62 -9.40 2.85
N ASP A 12 12.65 -10.11 3.44
CA ASP A 12 12.67 -10.53 4.85
C ASP A 12 12.18 -11.98 4.94
N ASP A 13 11.95 -12.50 6.18
CA ASP A 13 11.50 -13.88 6.37
C ASP A 13 10.11 -14.17 5.79
N TRP A 14 9.37 -13.14 5.39
CA TRP A 14 8.05 -13.23 4.80
C TRP A 14 8.06 -13.06 3.28
N GLY A 15 9.23 -12.89 2.68
CA GLY A 15 9.43 -12.80 1.25
C GLY A 15 9.99 -11.47 0.76
N ASP A 16 10.08 -11.34 -0.56
CA ASP A 16 10.57 -10.16 -1.24
C ASP A 16 9.39 -9.19 -1.52
N GLY A 17 9.54 -7.92 -1.16
CA GLY A 17 8.54 -6.89 -1.39
C GLY A 17 8.58 -6.26 -2.79
N SER A 18 9.43 -6.75 -3.70
CA SER A 18 9.55 -6.22 -5.05
C SER A 18 8.38 -6.62 -5.95
N PHE A 19 8.10 -5.80 -6.98
CA PHE A 19 7.09 -6.12 -7.99
C PHE A 19 7.47 -7.42 -8.71
N GLY A 20 6.49 -8.31 -8.88
CA GLY A 20 6.69 -9.59 -9.57
C GLY A 20 7.29 -10.67 -8.70
N ALA A 21 7.62 -10.41 -7.43
CA ALA A 21 8.14 -11.43 -6.54
C ALA A 21 7.15 -12.58 -6.35
N PRO A 22 7.63 -13.84 -6.22
CA PRO A 22 6.72 -14.99 -6.05
C PRO A 22 5.88 -14.89 -4.79
N ARG A 23 4.61 -15.28 -4.89
CA ARG A 23 3.62 -15.32 -3.80
C ARG A 23 2.81 -16.63 -3.88
N GLY A 24 3.48 -17.78 -3.81
CA GLY A 24 2.81 -19.06 -4.00
C GLY A 24 2.27 -19.20 -5.42
N GLY A 25 0.95 -19.22 -5.60
CA GLY A 25 0.33 -19.39 -6.92
C GLY A 25 0.26 -18.14 -7.79
N HIS A 26 0.82 -16.99 -7.34
CA HIS A 26 0.75 -15.71 -8.07
C HIS A 26 2.01 -14.89 -7.84
N THR A 27 2.14 -13.76 -8.54
CA THR A 27 3.23 -12.81 -8.34
C THR A 27 2.75 -11.58 -7.58
N HIS A 28 3.68 -10.87 -6.93
CA HIS A 28 3.40 -9.65 -6.20
C HIS A 28 2.98 -8.54 -7.17
N ARG A 29 1.80 -7.94 -6.93
CA ARG A 29 1.17 -6.98 -7.83
C ARG A 29 1.68 -5.56 -7.70
N GLY A 30 2.55 -5.29 -6.72
CA GLY A 30 3.06 -3.96 -6.45
C GLY A 30 4.42 -4.03 -5.80
N ILE A 31 4.79 -2.95 -5.12
CA ILE A 31 6.03 -2.83 -4.35
C ILE A 31 5.69 -2.47 -2.92
N ASP A 32 6.37 -3.14 -1.97
CA ASP A 32 6.27 -2.81 -0.57
C ASP A 32 7.37 -1.82 -0.19
N TYR A 33 6.97 -0.75 0.48
CA TYR A 33 7.89 0.25 1.04
C TYR A 33 7.85 0.18 2.55
N CYS A 34 9.03 0.22 3.19
CA CYS A 34 9.10 0.23 4.65
C CYS A 34 8.41 1.48 5.20
N ALA A 35 7.53 1.28 6.17
CA ALA A 35 6.83 2.36 6.84
C ALA A 35 6.52 1.93 8.28
N ASP A 36 6.90 2.75 9.26
CA ASP A 36 6.58 2.49 10.65
C ASP A 36 5.12 2.89 10.94
N PRO A 37 4.42 2.19 11.85
CA PRO A 37 3.07 2.57 12.22
C PRO A 37 3.00 4.05 12.61
N GLY A 38 2.05 4.77 12.02
CA GLY A 38 1.86 6.20 12.25
C GLY A 38 2.64 7.12 11.33
N ASP A 39 3.55 6.59 10.50
CA ASP A 39 4.24 7.41 9.50
C ASP A 39 3.25 8.01 8.51
N GLU A 40 3.47 9.27 8.15
CA GLU A 40 2.68 9.93 7.13
C GLU A 40 3.00 9.36 5.76
N ILE A 41 1.95 9.01 5.02
CA ILE A 41 2.08 8.51 3.65
C ILE A 41 1.59 9.60 2.70
N MET A 42 2.47 10.00 1.78
CA MET A 42 2.17 11.03 0.78
C MET A 42 1.52 10.39 -0.44
N ALA A 43 0.73 11.17 -1.17
CA ALA A 43 0.17 10.70 -2.43
C ALA A 43 1.28 10.33 -3.41
N PRO A 44 1.18 9.15 -4.05
CA PRO A 44 2.19 8.71 -5.02
C PRO A 44 2.10 9.44 -6.35
N ILE A 45 0.98 10.09 -6.62
CA ILE A 45 0.68 10.77 -7.86
C ILE A 45 -0.38 11.85 -7.61
N ALA A 46 -0.41 12.87 -8.44
CA ALA A 46 -1.50 13.84 -8.44
C ALA A 46 -2.74 13.24 -9.09
N GLY A 47 -3.90 13.48 -8.52
CA GLY A 47 -5.17 12.97 -9.02
C GLY A 47 -6.28 13.17 -8.03
N SER A 48 -7.32 12.33 -8.14
CA SER A 48 -8.48 12.37 -7.25
C SER A 48 -8.61 11.08 -6.46
N VAL A 49 -9.02 11.19 -5.20
CA VAL A 49 -9.30 10.02 -4.37
C VAL A 49 -10.58 9.35 -4.88
N THR A 50 -10.47 8.12 -5.37
CA THR A 50 -11.58 7.39 -5.99
C THR A 50 -12.07 6.22 -5.17
N LYS A 51 -11.32 5.78 -4.16
CA LYS A 51 -11.76 4.72 -3.27
C LYS A 51 -11.01 4.74 -1.95
N LEU A 52 -11.76 4.47 -0.87
CA LEU A 52 -11.21 4.21 0.46
C LEU A 52 -11.64 2.79 0.82
N GLY A 53 -10.79 1.81 0.49
CA GLY A 53 -11.18 0.41 0.51
C GLY A 53 -10.59 -0.40 1.67
N TYR A 54 -10.88 -1.69 1.63
CA TYR A 54 -10.41 -2.67 2.62
C TYR A 54 -9.71 -3.80 1.87
N PRO A 55 -8.39 -4.03 2.12
CA PRO A 55 -7.68 -5.14 1.47
C PRO A 55 -8.18 -6.49 1.95
N TYR A 56 -8.70 -6.54 3.19
CA TYR A 56 -9.30 -7.73 3.77
C TYR A 56 -10.68 -7.38 4.34
N ALA A 57 -11.64 -8.26 4.17
CA ALA A 57 -12.97 -8.05 4.76
C ALA A 57 -12.84 -7.94 6.28
N PRO A 58 -13.39 -6.88 6.91
CA PRO A 58 -13.37 -6.77 8.38
C PRO A 58 -14.09 -7.95 9.03
N LYS A 59 -13.51 -8.47 10.12
CA LYS A 59 -14.09 -9.58 10.89
C LYS A 59 -14.31 -9.16 12.32
N PRO A 60 -15.34 -9.70 13.01
CA PRO A 60 -15.52 -9.46 14.45
C PRO A 60 -14.25 -9.87 15.22
N GLY A 61 -13.81 -9.03 16.14
CA GLY A 61 -12.63 -9.29 16.95
C GLY A 61 -11.30 -8.86 16.35
N ASP A 62 -11.29 -8.34 15.13
CA ASP A 62 -10.06 -7.77 14.54
C ASP A 62 -9.58 -6.59 15.38
N LYS A 63 -8.29 -6.61 15.74
CA LYS A 63 -7.67 -5.50 16.49
C LYS A 63 -7.43 -4.30 15.62
N THR A 64 -7.16 -4.51 14.33
CA THR A 64 -6.88 -3.47 13.36
C THR A 64 -7.64 -3.75 12.09
N THR A 65 -8.36 -2.76 11.58
CA THR A 65 -8.99 -2.82 10.26
C THR A 65 -8.03 -2.19 9.26
N TYR A 66 -7.50 -3.02 8.36
CA TYR A 66 -6.59 -2.52 7.34
C TYR A 66 -7.35 -1.80 6.25
N ARG A 67 -6.74 -0.76 5.71
CA ARG A 67 -7.35 0.12 4.72
C ARG A 67 -6.41 0.34 3.54
N TYR A 68 -6.98 0.75 2.41
CA TYR A 68 -6.20 1.31 1.30
C TYR A 68 -6.85 2.56 0.74
N VAL A 69 -6.02 3.43 0.16
CA VAL A 69 -6.45 4.65 -0.53
C VAL A 69 -6.18 4.45 -2.01
N GLU A 70 -7.19 4.70 -2.85
CA GLU A 70 -7.03 4.68 -4.31
C GLU A 70 -7.09 6.10 -4.85
N ILE A 71 -6.12 6.43 -5.70
CA ILE A 71 -6.06 7.71 -6.41
C ILE A 71 -6.05 7.38 -7.89
N THR A 72 -6.96 8.01 -8.65
CA THR A 72 -6.96 7.93 -10.09
C THR A 72 -6.24 9.14 -10.65
N ASP A 73 -5.17 8.90 -11.42
CA ASP A 73 -4.38 9.96 -12.04
C ASP A 73 -5.07 10.52 -13.30
N TYR A 74 -4.48 11.53 -13.91
CA TYR A 74 -5.06 12.21 -15.09
C TYR A 74 -5.07 11.32 -16.35
N ALA A 75 -4.29 10.24 -16.35
CA ALA A 75 -4.29 9.26 -17.45
C ALA A 75 -5.30 8.13 -17.21
N GLY A 76 -5.99 8.12 -16.06
CA GLY A 76 -6.98 7.11 -15.71
C GLY A 76 -6.42 5.88 -15.02
N ARG A 77 -5.12 5.85 -14.73
CA ARG A 77 -4.52 4.77 -13.95
C ARG A 77 -4.91 4.89 -12.49
N ARG A 78 -5.13 3.75 -11.84
CA ARG A 78 -5.49 3.71 -10.42
C ARG A 78 -4.26 3.33 -9.59
N HIS A 79 -3.96 4.17 -8.61
CA HIS A 79 -2.84 3.99 -7.69
C HIS A 79 -3.40 3.66 -6.33
N ARG A 80 -3.07 2.48 -5.79
CA ARG A 80 -3.56 2.00 -4.51
C ARG A 80 -2.44 1.88 -3.51
N VAL A 81 -2.63 2.44 -2.33
CA VAL A 81 -1.69 2.34 -1.22
C VAL A 81 -2.39 1.61 -0.08
N PHE A 82 -1.90 0.41 0.23
CA PHE A 82 -2.48 -0.49 1.22
C PHE A 82 -1.78 -0.32 2.57
N TYR A 83 -2.52 -0.64 3.63
CA TYR A 83 -2.08 -0.52 5.03
C TYR A 83 -1.86 0.94 5.38
N CYS A 84 -2.80 1.75 4.93
CA CYS A 84 -2.80 3.19 5.04
C CYS A 84 -4.15 3.63 5.61
N GLU A 85 -4.15 4.12 6.85
CA GLU A 85 -5.35 4.68 7.48
C GLU A 85 -5.67 6.01 6.83
N PRO A 86 -6.80 6.14 6.11
CA PRO A 86 -7.07 7.35 5.33
C PRO A 86 -7.25 8.61 6.19
N VAL A 87 -6.68 9.72 5.71
CA VAL A 87 -6.95 11.06 6.23
C VAL A 87 -7.52 11.98 5.15
N VAL A 88 -7.90 11.42 4.01
CA VAL A 88 -8.52 12.11 2.88
C VAL A 88 -9.93 11.59 2.66
N GLU A 89 -10.71 12.33 1.88
CA GLU A 89 -12.09 11.99 1.55
C GLU A 89 -12.24 11.60 0.09
N LEU A 90 -13.28 10.82 -0.22
CA LEU A 90 -13.64 10.50 -1.60
C LEU A 90 -13.87 11.80 -2.39
N GLY A 91 -13.31 11.83 -3.60
CA GLY A 91 -13.41 12.99 -4.49
C GLY A 91 -12.39 14.08 -4.23
N GLN A 92 -11.63 13.99 -3.14
CA GLN A 92 -10.61 14.99 -2.83
C GLN A 92 -9.51 14.97 -3.88
N HIS A 93 -9.12 16.15 -4.37
CA HIS A 93 -7.96 16.29 -5.24
C HIS A 93 -6.68 16.29 -4.41
N VAL A 94 -5.68 15.53 -4.84
CA VAL A 94 -4.41 15.40 -4.12
C VAL A 94 -3.22 15.66 -5.05
N THR A 95 -2.12 16.07 -4.45
CA THR A 95 -0.83 16.26 -5.13
C THR A 95 0.24 15.44 -4.41
N LEU A 96 1.46 15.43 -4.94
CA LEU A 96 2.59 14.73 -4.31
C LEU A 96 2.92 15.24 -2.90
N ASN A 97 2.42 16.42 -2.52
CA ASN A 97 2.64 17.00 -1.20
C ASN A 97 1.46 16.77 -0.24
N THR A 98 0.44 16.05 -0.68
CA THR A 98 -0.74 15.75 0.16
C THR A 98 -0.50 14.48 0.96
N VAL A 99 -0.65 14.54 2.28
CA VAL A 99 -0.70 13.35 3.13
C VAL A 99 -2.04 12.67 2.90
N ILE A 100 -2.02 11.41 2.48
CA ILE A 100 -3.25 10.65 2.20
C ILE A 100 -3.63 9.72 3.35
N GLY A 101 -2.71 9.41 4.24
CA GLY A 101 -3.00 8.54 5.36
C GLY A 101 -1.80 8.32 6.26
N LEU A 102 -2.01 7.48 7.26
CA LEU A 102 -0.99 7.06 8.21
C LEU A 102 -0.74 5.56 8.07
N ALA A 103 0.54 5.16 8.12
CA ALA A 103 0.91 3.76 8.01
C ALA A 103 0.33 2.95 9.17
N GLN A 104 -0.15 1.73 8.86
CA GLN A 104 -0.70 0.80 9.83
C GLN A 104 0.32 -0.27 10.21
N ASP A 105 0.10 -0.93 11.36
CA ASP A 105 0.97 -2.01 11.84
C ASP A 105 0.60 -3.33 11.16
N ILE A 106 1.24 -3.63 10.02
CA ILE A 106 1.02 -4.89 9.30
C ILE A 106 1.83 -6.04 9.91
N ALA A 107 2.97 -5.74 10.56
CA ALA A 107 3.80 -6.76 11.20
C ALA A 107 3.04 -7.49 12.30
N GLY A 108 2.13 -6.82 13.01
CA GLY A 108 1.31 -7.43 14.04
C GLY A 108 0.36 -8.50 13.51
N LYS A 109 -0.08 -8.40 12.24
CA LYS A 109 -0.94 -9.40 11.60
C LYS A 109 -0.18 -10.68 11.24
N TYR A 110 1.09 -10.56 10.85
CA TYR A 110 1.90 -11.65 10.32
C TYR A 110 2.99 -12.12 11.28
N HIS A 111 2.75 -11.97 12.59
CA HIS A 111 3.69 -12.46 13.59
C HIS A 111 3.56 -13.98 13.74
N ARG A 112 4.69 -14.71 13.62
CA ARG A 112 4.78 -16.16 13.81
C ARG A 112 6.07 -16.49 14.55
N GLU A 113 6.00 -17.53 15.43
CA GLU A 113 7.17 -17.95 16.23
C GLU A 113 8.29 -18.54 15.37
N ASP A 114 7.93 -19.22 14.27
CA ASP A 114 8.87 -19.88 13.36
C ASP A 114 9.52 -18.94 12.33
N ARG A 115 9.16 -17.67 12.35
CA ARG A 115 9.68 -16.65 11.44
C ARG A 115 10.01 -15.39 12.20
N GLY A 116 10.99 -14.64 11.71
CA GLY A 116 11.23 -13.29 12.18
C GLY A 116 10.02 -12.38 11.93
N PRO A 117 9.99 -11.19 12.51
CA PRO A 117 8.92 -10.24 12.25
C PRO A 117 8.94 -9.79 10.79
N MET A 118 7.76 -9.68 10.18
CA MET A 118 7.62 -9.01 8.91
C MET A 118 7.95 -7.53 9.11
N LYS A 119 8.74 -6.95 8.21
CA LYS A 119 8.99 -5.50 8.24
C LYS A 119 7.68 -4.76 8.02
N ASN A 120 7.40 -3.77 8.87
CA ASN A 120 6.25 -2.90 8.64
C ASN A 120 6.43 -2.16 7.31
N HIS A 121 5.36 -2.13 6.51
CA HIS A 121 5.41 -1.57 5.18
C HIS A 121 4.02 -1.12 4.74
N CYS A 122 3.99 -0.26 3.73
CA CYS A 122 2.82 -0.04 2.91
C CYS A 122 3.03 -0.73 1.56
N HIS A 123 1.94 -1.16 0.94
CA HIS A 123 1.96 -1.81 -0.37
C HIS A 123 1.44 -0.82 -1.40
N TYR A 124 2.22 -0.57 -2.45
CA TYR A 124 1.83 0.35 -3.52
C TYR A 124 1.68 -0.43 -4.83
N GLU A 125 0.51 -0.32 -5.44
CA GLU A 125 0.25 -0.92 -6.74
C GLU A 125 -0.39 0.10 -7.69
N ILE A 126 -0.15 -0.10 -8.98
CA ILE A 126 -0.77 0.68 -10.05
C ILE A 126 -1.53 -0.28 -10.94
N LEU A 127 -2.78 0.05 -11.26
CA LEU A 127 -3.59 -0.68 -12.24
C LEU A 127 -3.75 0.20 -13.48
N ASP A 128 -3.53 -0.41 -14.66
CA ASP A 128 -3.76 0.31 -15.92
C ASP A 128 -5.27 0.43 -16.22
N LEU A 129 -5.62 0.98 -17.39
CA LEU A 129 -7.01 1.20 -17.76
C LEU A 129 -7.80 -0.10 -17.90
N GLU A 130 -7.12 -1.23 -18.07
CA GLU A 130 -7.74 -2.56 -18.16
C GLU A 130 -7.75 -3.29 -16.82
N GLY A 131 -7.25 -2.66 -15.76
CA GLY A 131 -7.20 -3.26 -14.43
C GLY A 131 -5.99 -4.18 -14.21
N LYS A 132 -5.00 -4.15 -15.08
CA LYS A 132 -3.80 -4.98 -14.96
C LYS A 132 -2.73 -4.27 -14.12
N PRO A 133 -2.01 -5.02 -13.24
CA PRO A 133 -0.90 -4.44 -12.48
C PRO A 133 0.23 -3.97 -13.38
N VAL A 134 0.78 -2.80 -13.06
CA VAL A 134 1.92 -2.19 -13.74
C VAL A 134 3.05 -2.04 -12.72
N ASN A 135 4.29 -2.26 -13.14
CA ASN A 135 5.44 -2.06 -12.26
C ASN A 135 5.54 -0.57 -11.86
N PRO A 136 5.39 -0.23 -10.56
CA PRO A 136 5.41 1.16 -10.12
C PRO A 136 6.74 1.87 -10.31
N THR A 137 7.84 1.13 -10.57
CA THR A 137 9.17 1.70 -10.79
C THR A 137 9.57 1.73 -12.26
N ALA A 138 8.71 1.23 -13.15
CA ALA A 138 9.00 1.22 -14.58
C ALA A 138 8.83 2.60 -15.22
#